data_317f633d27fd75ede15ec43195462b63
#
_entry.id   317f633d27fd75ede15ec43195462b63
#
_cell.length_a   1.000
_cell.length_b   1.000
_cell.length_c   1.000
_cell.angle_alpha   90.00
_cell.angle_beta   90.00
_cell.angle_gamma   90.00
#
_symmetry.space_group_name_H-M   'P 1'
#
loop_
_entity.id
_entity.type
_entity.pdbx_description
1 polymer ?
#
loop_
_entity_poly.entity_id
_entity_poly.type
_entity_poly.pdbx_seq_one_letter_code
_entity_poly.pdbx_strand_id
1 'polypeptide(L)'
;MEYNKILFVDSIYVDDEHAIFGELVSSYIIEGKKAKAIVVNGTMRDLIGIRKRKYPVWCKGITPVGCFNVKANLNAEVIRKARQGMEYYDGAIAVCDASGVVVIPKNEINDGFIDKMDKMVEQEKIWFECIEKKGWNTYDTVCLKKYREQNG
;
A
#
# COMPACT_ATOMS: atom_id res chain seq x y z
N MET A 1 9.60 20.35 -3.24
CA MET A 1 8.53 19.32 -3.23
C MET A 1 8.60 18.64 -1.88
N GLU A 2 7.63 18.85 -0.98
CA GLU A 2 7.55 18.06 0.25
C GLU A 2 7.07 16.66 -0.15
N TYR A 3 7.95 15.68 -0.04
CA TYR A 3 7.57 14.29 -0.24
C TYR A 3 6.65 13.87 0.91
N ASN A 4 5.46 13.39 0.59
CA ASN A 4 4.55 12.78 1.55
C ASN A 4 5.19 11.44 2.01
N LYS A 5 5.90 11.46 3.12
CA LYS A 5 6.55 10.26 3.66
C LYS A 5 5.51 9.32 4.26
N ILE A 6 5.50 8.09 3.78
CA ILE A 6 4.75 6.98 4.36
C ILE A 6 5.73 6.14 5.18
N LEU A 7 5.35 5.79 6.41
CA LEU A 7 6.12 4.81 7.18
C LEU A 7 5.65 3.40 6.77
N PHE A 8 6.57 2.61 6.24
CA PHE A 8 6.35 1.19 6.00
C PHE A 8 6.99 0.38 7.13
N VAL A 9 6.21 -0.50 7.76
CA VAL A 9 6.65 -1.38 8.85
C VAL A 9 6.50 -2.83 8.40
N ASP A 10 7.60 -3.54 8.30
CA ASP A 10 7.60 -4.96 7.96
C ASP A 10 7.80 -5.81 9.22
N SER A 11 6.85 -6.71 9.49
CA SER A 11 6.90 -7.60 10.65
C SER A 11 7.71 -8.87 10.36
N ILE A 12 9.01 -8.72 10.12
CA ILE A 12 9.89 -9.86 9.81
C ILE A 12 9.93 -10.90 10.96
N TYR A 13 9.56 -10.49 12.18
CA TYR A 13 9.74 -11.31 13.41
C TYR A 13 8.50 -11.39 14.30
N VAL A 14 7.44 -10.69 13.96
CA VAL A 14 6.19 -10.76 14.72
C VAL A 14 5.25 -11.64 13.92
N ASP A 15 4.75 -12.70 14.57
CA ASP A 15 3.65 -13.48 14.01
C ASP A 15 2.39 -12.63 13.85
N ASP A 16 1.45 -13.11 13.06
CA ASP A 16 0.19 -12.39 12.83
C ASP A 16 -0.75 -12.45 14.07
N GLU A 17 -0.37 -13.15 15.15
CA GLU A 17 -1.13 -13.25 16.39
C GLU A 17 -0.90 -12.04 17.30
N HIS A 18 0.25 -11.37 17.18
CA HIS A 18 0.63 -10.23 18.01
C HIS A 18 0.62 -8.92 17.24
N ALA A 19 -0.03 -7.90 17.80
CA ALA A 19 -0.01 -6.56 17.24
C ALA A 19 1.38 -5.93 17.38
N ILE A 20 1.94 -5.44 16.29
CA ILE A 20 3.23 -4.74 16.29
C ILE A 20 3.12 -3.48 17.15
N PHE A 21 2.05 -2.69 16.99
CA PHE A 21 1.72 -1.54 17.81
C PHE A 21 0.23 -1.16 17.65
N GLY A 22 -0.18 -0.09 18.34
CA GLY A 22 -1.57 0.41 18.33
C GLY A 22 -1.65 1.93 18.21
N GLU A 23 -2.72 2.51 18.79
CA GLU A 23 -3.06 3.94 18.70
C GLU A 23 -1.92 4.87 19.14
N LEU A 24 -1.30 4.58 20.28
CA LEU A 24 -0.28 5.45 20.88
C LEU A 24 0.93 5.66 19.95
N VAL A 25 1.46 4.55 19.40
CA VAL A 25 2.58 4.59 18.48
C VAL A 25 2.17 5.22 17.15
N SER A 26 0.97 4.92 16.64
CA SER A 26 0.42 5.56 15.44
C SER A 26 0.32 7.07 15.60
N SER A 27 -0.13 7.56 16.76
CA SER A 27 -0.19 8.97 17.11
C SER A 27 1.19 9.62 17.07
N TYR A 28 2.19 8.97 17.67
CA TYR A 28 3.56 9.46 17.64
C TYR A 28 4.13 9.56 16.23
N ILE A 29 3.83 8.57 15.37
CA ILE A 29 4.29 8.54 13.98
C ILE A 29 3.62 9.66 13.15
N ILE A 30 2.30 9.75 13.22
CA ILE A 30 1.53 10.70 12.40
C ILE A 30 1.71 12.13 12.92
N GLU A 31 1.47 12.36 14.21
CA GLU A 31 1.47 13.70 14.77
C GLU A 31 2.87 14.17 15.17
N GLY A 32 3.68 13.29 15.74
CA GLY A 32 5.02 13.61 16.20
C GLY A 32 6.07 13.63 15.09
N LYS A 33 6.06 12.62 14.21
CA LYS A 33 7.03 12.50 13.12
C LYS A 33 6.52 13.03 11.77
N LYS A 34 5.25 13.48 11.73
CA LYS A 34 4.62 14.07 10.53
C LYS A 34 4.57 13.11 9.33
N ALA A 35 4.50 11.80 9.59
CA ALA A 35 4.23 10.84 8.54
C ALA A 35 2.81 11.06 7.99
N LYS A 36 2.63 10.89 6.68
CA LYS A 36 1.34 11.07 6.03
C LYS A 36 0.48 9.82 6.09
N ALA A 37 1.09 8.65 6.24
CA ALA A 37 0.41 7.39 6.38
C ALA A 37 1.33 6.35 7.05
N ILE A 38 0.70 5.25 7.49
CA ILE A 38 1.40 4.09 8.06
C ILE A 38 0.91 2.85 7.31
N VAL A 39 1.83 2.06 6.80
CA VAL A 39 1.56 0.74 6.23
C VAL A 39 2.28 -0.30 7.07
N VAL A 40 1.53 -1.26 7.59
CA VAL A 40 2.05 -2.32 8.46
C VAL A 40 1.84 -3.67 7.79
N ASN A 41 2.93 -4.31 7.38
CA ASN A 41 2.90 -5.67 6.87
C ASN A 41 2.80 -6.68 8.05
N GLY A 42 1.74 -6.58 8.84
CA GLY A 42 1.46 -7.36 10.04
C GLY A 42 0.17 -6.88 10.71
N THR A 43 -0.07 -7.32 11.94
CA THR A 43 -1.26 -6.98 12.71
C THR A 43 -1.06 -5.76 13.60
N MET A 44 -2.15 -5.08 13.89
CA MET A 44 -2.21 -3.92 14.79
C MET A 44 -3.30 -4.08 15.86
N ARG A 45 -3.33 -3.15 16.83
CA ARG A 45 -4.39 -3.08 17.85
C ARG A 45 -5.01 -1.68 17.92
N ASP A 46 -5.98 -1.50 18.80
CA ASP A 46 -6.62 -0.21 19.11
C ASP A 46 -7.34 0.45 17.92
N LEU A 47 -7.96 -0.38 17.06
CA LEU A 47 -8.63 0.06 15.83
C LEU A 47 -9.62 1.21 16.04
N ILE A 48 -10.38 1.20 17.16
CA ILE A 48 -11.37 2.24 17.46
C ILE A 48 -10.69 3.60 17.65
N GLY A 49 -9.58 3.66 18.37
CA GLY A 49 -8.82 4.89 18.58
C GLY A 49 -8.21 5.41 17.29
N ILE A 50 -7.61 4.52 16.48
CA ILE A 50 -7.04 4.85 15.18
C ILE A 50 -8.11 5.43 14.24
N ARG A 51 -9.30 4.82 14.17
CA ARG A 51 -10.43 5.29 13.35
C ARG A 51 -10.98 6.63 13.82
N LYS A 52 -11.15 6.83 15.13
CA LYS A 52 -11.62 8.12 15.69
C LYS A 52 -10.69 9.28 15.31
N ARG A 53 -9.39 9.03 15.28
CA ARG A 53 -8.38 10.02 14.85
C ARG A 53 -8.26 10.18 13.36
N LYS A 54 -8.93 9.30 12.58
CA LYS A 54 -8.87 9.27 11.11
C LYS A 54 -7.44 9.12 10.58
N TYR A 55 -6.61 8.37 11.31
CA TYR A 55 -5.25 8.11 10.84
C TYR A 55 -5.25 7.21 9.60
N PRO A 56 -4.54 7.58 8.54
CA PRO A 56 -4.39 6.75 7.35
C PRO A 56 -3.43 5.59 7.65
N VAL A 57 -4.01 4.45 8.02
CA VAL A 57 -3.27 3.26 8.46
C VAL A 57 -3.81 2.04 7.71
N TRP A 58 -2.90 1.27 7.13
CA TRP A 58 -3.16 -0.03 6.52
C TRP A 58 -2.39 -1.12 7.26
N CYS A 59 -3.02 -2.25 7.51
CA CYS A 59 -2.40 -3.41 8.15
C CYS A 59 -3.05 -4.70 7.64
N LYS A 60 -2.40 -5.84 7.86
CA LYS A 60 -2.95 -7.15 7.48
C LYS A 60 -4.17 -7.55 8.32
N GLY A 61 -4.19 -7.16 9.58
CA GLY A 61 -5.23 -7.57 10.50
C GLY A 61 -5.20 -6.83 11.83
N ILE A 62 -6.16 -7.15 12.69
CA ILE A 62 -6.31 -6.56 14.02
C ILE A 62 -6.33 -7.69 15.07
N THR A 63 -5.53 -7.52 16.12
CA THR A 63 -5.51 -8.40 17.29
C THR A 63 -5.42 -7.55 18.57
N PRO A 64 -6.07 -7.93 19.67
CA PRO A 64 -5.89 -7.26 20.95
C PRO A 64 -4.57 -7.60 21.65
N VAL A 65 -3.90 -8.66 21.22
CA VAL A 65 -2.67 -9.15 21.85
C VAL A 65 -1.49 -8.31 21.39
N GLY A 66 -0.83 -7.61 22.32
CA GLY A 66 0.33 -6.78 22.03
C GLY A 66 1.64 -7.56 22.08
N CYS A 67 2.64 -7.08 21.36
CA CYS A 67 4.02 -7.56 21.48
C CYS A 67 4.63 -7.17 22.84
N PHE A 68 5.56 -7.97 23.33
CA PHE A 68 6.39 -7.64 24.46
C PHE A 68 7.54 -6.72 24.03
N ASN A 69 7.73 -5.63 24.78
CA ASN A 69 8.88 -4.74 24.58
C ASN A 69 10.12 -5.37 25.22
N VAL A 70 10.77 -6.28 24.50
CA VAL A 70 12.02 -6.92 24.94
C VAL A 70 13.16 -6.52 24.02
N LYS A 71 14.37 -6.39 24.61
CA LYS A 71 15.58 -6.19 23.81
C LYS A 71 15.89 -7.50 23.09
N ALA A 72 15.71 -7.52 21.78
CA ALA A 72 16.01 -8.68 20.95
C ALA A 72 17.51 -8.76 20.65
N ASN A 73 18.09 -9.94 20.75
CA ASN A 73 19.40 -10.24 20.18
C ASN A 73 19.19 -10.60 18.70
N LEU A 74 19.42 -9.63 17.82
CA LEU A 74 19.29 -9.86 16.39
C LEU A 74 20.50 -10.62 15.85
N ASN A 75 20.25 -11.77 15.23
CA ASN A 75 21.31 -12.48 14.52
C ASN A 75 21.61 -11.84 13.16
N ALA A 76 22.71 -12.23 12.53
CA ALA A 76 23.17 -11.64 11.27
C ALA A 76 22.17 -11.82 10.11
N GLU A 77 21.45 -12.93 10.07
CA GLU A 77 20.43 -13.19 9.04
C GLU A 77 19.26 -12.20 9.15
N VAL A 78 18.82 -11.96 10.37
CA VAL A 78 17.79 -10.99 10.71
C VAL A 78 18.15 -9.60 10.25
N ILE A 79 19.37 -9.16 10.59
CA ILE A 79 19.89 -7.85 10.20
C ILE A 79 19.97 -7.75 8.67
N ARG A 80 20.41 -8.80 8.00
CA ARG A 80 20.47 -8.85 6.53
C ARG A 80 19.08 -8.71 5.90
N LYS A 81 18.10 -9.48 6.37
CA LYS A 81 16.71 -9.40 5.87
C LYS A 81 16.11 -8.01 6.10
N ALA A 82 16.33 -7.42 7.27
CA ALA A 82 15.88 -6.07 7.57
C ALA A 82 16.48 -5.03 6.61
N ARG A 83 17.77 -5.10 6.31
CA ARG A 83 18.44 -4.21 5.36
C ARG A 83 17.88 -4.38 3.95
N GLN A 84 17.70 -5.62 3.48
CA GLN A 84 17.10 -5.89 2.17
C GLN A 84 15.68 -5.32 2.05
N GLY A 85 14.85 -5.46 3.10
CA GLY A 85 13.54 -4.84 3.16
C GLY A 85 13.62 -3.31 3.09
N MET A 86 14.52 -2.69 3.86
CA MET A 86 14.73 -1.24 3.81
C MET A 86 15.14 -0.77 2.41
N GLU A 87 16.08 -1.46 1.76
CA GLU A 87 16.52 -1.14 0.39
C GLU A 87 15.40 -1.28 -0.63
N TYR A 88 14.52 -2.29 -0.48
CA TYR A 88 13.37 -2.50 -1.35
C TYR A 88 12.33 -1.38 -1.24
N TYR A 89 12.07 -0.89 -0.03
CA TYR A 89 11.02 0.12 0.22
C TYR A 89 11.54 1.55 0.14
N ASP A 90 12.86 1.78 0.23
CA ASP A 90 13.43 3.13 0.20
C ASP A 90 13.28 3.77 -1.18
N GLY A 91 12.54 4.87 -1.23
CA GLY A 91 12.22 5.57 -2.47
C GLY A 91 11.16 4.90 -3.35
N ALA A 92 10.52 3.83 -2.89
CA ALA A 92 9.36 3.23 -3.53
C ALA A 92 8.13 4.17 -3.46
N ILE A 93 7.19 4.00 -4.38
CA ILE A 93 5.87 4.64 -4.33
C ILE A 93 4.88 3.66 -3.73
N ALA A 94 4.17 4.08 -2.67
CA ALA A 94 3.04 3.34 -2.14
C ALA A 94 1.72 3.97 -2.60
N VAL A 95 0.88 3.18 -3.25
CA VAL A 95 -0.49 3.54 -3.60
C VAL A 95 -1.41 2.86 -2.60
N CYS A 96 -2.13 3.67 -1.84
CA CYS A 96 -2.96 3.21 -0.73
C CYS A 96 -4.41 3.66 -0.92
N ASP A 97 -5.34 2.72 -0.96
CA ASP A 97 -6.78 3.00 -1.03
C ASP A 97 -7.60 2.06 -0.14
N ALA A 98 -8.92 2.05 -0.29
CA ALA A 98 -9.79 1.18 0.50
C ALA A 98 -9.61 -0.32 0.18
N SER A 99 -9.05 -0.66 -0.97
CA SER A 99 -8.81 -2.05 -1.41
C SER A 99 -7.51 -2.61 -0.82
N GLY A 100 -6.56 -1.74 -0.45
CA GLY A 100 -5.27 -2.14 0.10
C GLY A 100 -4.10 -1.24 -0.28
N VAL A 101 -2.92 -1.83 -0.33
CA VAL A 101 -1.67 -1.14 -0.62
C VAL A 101 -0.90 -1.86 -1.71
N VAL A 102 -0.50 -1.12 -2.73
CA VAL A 102 0.45 -1.56 -3.75
C VAL A 102 1.74 -0.77 -3.62
N VAL A 103 2.86 -1.46 -3.62
CA VAL A 103 4.18 -0.83 -3.57
C VAL A 103 4.88 -0.99 -4.92
N ILE A 104 5.31 0.12 -5.49
CA ILE A 104 6.08 0.17 -6.74
C ILE A 104 7.53 0.44 -6.37
N PRO A 105 8.43 -0.53 -6.54
CA PRO A 105 9.85 -0.36 -6.22
C PRO A 105 10.47 0.75 -7.05
N LYS A 106 11.46 1.43 -6.49
CA LYS A 106 12.12 2.58 -7.12
C LYS A 106 12.71 2.27 -8.51
N ASN A 107 13.27 1.07 -8.69
CA ASN A 107 13.85 0.63 -9.96
C ASN A 107 12.83 0.41 -11.09
N GLU A 108 11.54 0.26 -10.74
CA GLU A 108 10.45 0.15 -11.71
C GLU A 108 9.91 1.52 -12.15
N ILE A 109 10.24 2.60 -11.42
CA ILE A 109 9.74 3.96 -11.68
C ILE A 109 10.62 4.59 -12.76
N ASN A 110 10.22 4.45 -14.00
CA ASN A 110 10.89 5.00 -15.18
C ASN A 110 9.86 5.49 -16.21
N ASP A 111 10.32 6.18 -17.25
CA ASP A 111 9.43 6.76 -18.26
C ASP A 111 8.55 5.69 -18.94
N GLY A 112 9.10 4.52 -19.20
CA GLY A 112 8.34 3.41 -19.79
C GLY A 112 7.23 2.88 -18.85
N PHE A 113 7.41 2.94 -17.54
CA PHE A 113 6.38 2.62 -16.57
C PHE A 113 5.28 3.70 -16.57
N ILE A 114 5.66 4.97 -16.56
CA ILE A 114 4.72 6.11 -16.62
C ILE A 114 3.86 6.03 -17.88
N ASP A 115 4.49 5.83 -19.04
CA ASP A 115 3.78 5.65 -20.32
C ASP A 115 2.77 4.50 -20.31
N LYS A 116 3.10 3.38 -19.65
CA LYS A 116 2.16 2.26 -19.49
C LYS A 116 1.00 2.61 -18.59
N MET A 117 1.25 3.34 -17.50
CA MET A 117 0.19 3.82 -16.60
C MET A 117 -0.77 4.75 -17.32
N ASP A 118 -0.26 5.72 -18.07
CA ASP A 118 -1.09 6.66 -18.84
C ASP A 118 -1.95 5.94 -19.88
N LYS A 119 -1.36 4.99 -20.61
CA LYS A 119 -2.11 4.14 -21.55
C LYS A 119 -3.20 3.32 -20.87
N MET A 120 -2.97 2.86 -19.64
CA MET A 120 -3.96 2.11 -18.88
C MET A 120 -5.11 2.99 -18.45
N VAL A 121 -4.82 4.21 -17.97
CA VAL A 121 -5.85 5.21 -17.61
C VAL A 121 -6.71 5.57 -18.82
N GLU A 122 -6.10 5.81 -19.99
CA GLU A 122 -6.87 6.09 -21.23
C GLU A 122 -7.71 4.87 -21.66
N GLN A 123 -7.15 3.68 -21.53
CA GLN A 123 -7.88 2.45 -21.84
C GLN A 123 -9.11 2.27 -20.94
N GLU A 124 -8.99 2.52 -19.64
CA GLU A 124 -10.12 2.44 -18.70
C GLU A 124 -11.22 3.46 -19.05
N LYS A 125 -10.87 4.68 -19.42
CA LYS A 125 -11.84 5.67 -19.88
C LYS A 125 -12.69 5.15 -21.05
N ILE A 126 -12.04 4.53 -22.04
CA ILE A 126 -12.73 3.93 -23.18
C ILE A 126 -13.68 2.81 -22.72
N TRP A 127 -13.23 1.96 -21.79
CA TRP A 127 -14.06 0.88 -21.25
C TRP A 127 -15.29 1.40 -20.52
N PHE A 128 -15.13 2.41 -19.67
CA PHE A 128 -16.25 3.04 -18.98
C PHE A 128 -17.23 3.69 -19.97
N GLU A 129 -16.74 4.37 -21.00
CA GLU A 129 -17.60 4.91 -22.07
C GLU A 129 -18.41 3.83 -22.79
N CYS A 130 -17.79 2.71 -23.12
CA CYS A 130 -18.49 1.60 -23.76
C CYS A 130 -19.59 1.02 -22.87
N ILE A 131 -19.32 0.85 -21.58
CA ILE A 131 -20.25 0.28 -20.62
C ILE A 131 -21.37 1.29 -20.28
N GLU A 132 -20.99 2.50 -19.85
CA GLU A 132 -21.94 3.46 -19.29
C GLU A 132 -22.77 4.20 -20.34
N LYS A 133 -22.14 4.57 -21.49
CA LYS A 133 -22.81 5.34 -22.53
C LYS A 133 -23.38 4.48 -23.66
N LYS A 134 -22.72 3.39 -24.02
CA LYS A 134 -23.13 2.53 -25.14
C LYS A 134 -23.85 1.27 -24.70
N GLY A 135 -23.89 0.99 -23.38
CA GLY A 135 -24.58 -0.20 -22.84
C GLY A 135 -23.93 -1.54 -23.19
N TRP A 136 -22.62 -1.54 -23.49
CA TRP A 136 -21.91 -2.78 -23.82
C TRP A 136 -21.65 -3.60 -22.56
N ASN A 137 -21.59 -4.92 -22.73
CA ASN A 137 -21.15 -5.77 -21.63
C ASN A 137 -19.62 -5.78 -21.50
N THR A 138 -19.13 -6.25 -20.35
CA THR A 138 -17.70 -6.29 -20.03
C THR A 138 -16.90 -7.23 -20.93
N TYR A 139 -17.51 -8.33 -21.40
CA TYR A 139 -16.84 -9.29 -22.28
C TYR A 139 -16.55 -8.67 -23.65
N ASP A 140 -17.53 -8.02 -24.27
CA ASP A 140 -17.35 -7.33 -25.55
C ASP A 140 -16.35 -6.16 -25.44
N THR A 141 -16.38 -5.45 -24.31
CA THR A 141 -15.54 -4.31 -24.03
C THR A 141 -14.10 -4.69 -23.73
N VAL A 142 -13.88 -5.52 -22.72
CA VAL A 142 -12.55 -5.78 -22.16
C VAL A 142 -11.85 -6.96 -22.86
N CYS A 143 -12.59 -8.05 -23.12
CA CYS A 143 -12.02 -9.26 -23.68
C CYS A 143 -11.93 -9.17 -25.21
N LEU A 144 -13.04 -8.90 -25.88
CA LEU A 144 -13.08 -8.82 -27.35
C LEU A 144 -12.59 -7.47 -27.91
N LYS A 145 -12.58 -6.43 -27.09
CA LYS A 145 -12.13 -5.06 -27.48
C LYS A 145 -12.81 -4.53 -28.75
N LYS A 146 -14.11 -4.79 -28.90
CA LYS A 146 -14.91 -4.43 -30.09
C LYS A 146 -14.85 -2.93 -30.45
N TYR A 147 -14.58 -2.06 -29.47
CA TYR A 147 -14.38 -0.63 -29.71
C TYR A 147 -13.24 -0.33 -30.68
N ARG A 148 -12.29 -1.23 -30.88
CA ARG A 148 -11.20 -1.06 -31.85
C ARG A 148 -11.67 -1.17 -33.29
N GLU A 149 -12.70 -1.96 -33.57
CA GLU A 149 -13.29 -2.19 -34.90
C GLU A 149 -14.13 -0.99 -35.37
N GLN A 150 -14.57 -0.11 -34.45
CA GLN A 150 -15.39 1.06 -34.78
C GLN A 150 -14.57 2.31 -35.13
N ASN A 151 -13.26 2.29 -34.94
CA ASN A 151 -12.35 3.42 -35.21
C ASN A 151 -11.42 3.15 -36.44
N GLY A 152 -11.76 2.16 -37.26
CA GLY A 152 -11.08 1.83 -38.51
C GLY A 152 -11.80 2.37 -39.77
#